data_fec0c2b06ea96b673dc6e02e25b52d64
#
_entry.id   fec0c2b06ea96b673dc6e02e25b52d64
#
_cell.length_a   1.000
_cell.length_b   1.000
_cell.length_c   1.000
_cell.angle_alpha   90.00
_cell.angle_beta   90.00
_cell.angle_gamma   90.00
#
_symmetry.space_group_name_H-M   'P 1'
#
loop_
_entity.id
_entity.type
_entity.pdbx_description
1 polymer ?
#
loop_
_entity_poly.entity_id
_entity_poly.type
_entity_poly.pdbx_seq_one_letter_code
_entity_poly.pdbx_strand_id
1 'polypeptide(L)'
;MLNPSAKLNPDLFDREKIKMAATRDGFGEGLVMAGEKNEDVVALSADLVESTRVEAFAKKFPNRFFEVGVAEQNMATIAAGLGISGKIPFIASYATFSPGRNWEQIRTTISYNNSNVKIVGAHAGVSVGPDGATHQAIEDIATMRVMANMKVLVPADSIEAKKATLAAAKTWGPVYLRVGREKSPVFTTEATPFVPGRAEILWLPKTG
;
A
#
# COMPACT_ATOMS: atom_id res chain seq x y z
N MET A 1 16.34 17.59 17.97
CA MET A 1 15.57 18.55 17.16
C MET A 1 15.07 17.87 15.88
N LEU A 2 14.03 18.41 15.24
CA LEU A 2 13.63 17.92 13.92
C LEU A 2 14.80 18.04 12.95
N ASN A 3 14.95 17.02 12.07
CA ASN A 3 15.96 17.05 11.01
C ASN A 3 15.46 17.94 9.86
N PRO A 4 16.10 19.10 9.58
CA PRO A 4 15.67 19.97 8.49
C PRO A 4 15.69 19.29 7.09
N SER A 5 16.59 18.32 6.91
CA SER A 5 16.68 17.57 5.65
C SER A 5 15.48 16.66 5.39
N ALA A 6 14.74 16.30 6.43
CA ALA A 6 13.51 15.50 6.30
C ALA A 6 12.35 16.30 5.70
N LYS A 7 12.41 17.63 5.68
CA LYS A 7 11.40 18.53 5.09
C LYS A 7 9.98 18.19 5.52
N LEU A 8 9.81 18.05 6.84
CA LEU A 8 8.52 17.72 7.44
C LEU A 8 7.57 18.91 7.43
N ASN A 9 6.28 18.62 7.64
CA ASN A 9 5.25 19.63 7.77
C ASN A 9 5.58 20.57 8.96
N PRO A 10 5.66 21.90 8.76
CA PRO A 10 5.98 22.84 9.84
C PRO A 10 4.93 22.83 10.95
N ASP A 11 3.68 22.49 10.65
CA ASP A 11 2.57 22.44 11.60
C ASP A 11 2.42 21.09 12.32
N LEU A 12 3.41 20.20 12.23
CA LEU A 12 3.28 18.82 12.72
C LEU A 12 2.99 18.69 14.23
N PHE A 13 3.29 19.73 15.03
CA PHE A 13 2.96 19.78 16.46
C PHE A 13 1.71 20.61 16.77
N ASP A 14 1.09 21.24 15.77
CA ASP A 14 -0.13 22.03 15.92
C ASP A 14 -1.35 21.13 15.58
N ARG A 15 -2.06 20.69 16.61
CA ARG A 15 -3.22 19.78 16.48
C ARG A 15 -4.40 20.40 15.73
N GLU A 16 -4.49 21.72 15.68
CA GLU A 16 -5.58 22.43 14.99
C GLU A 16 -5.29 22.61 13.50
N LYS A 17 -4.01 22.71 13.12
CA LYS A 17 -3.60 22.96 11.73
C LYS A 17 -3.17 21.71 11.00
N ILE A 18 -2.69 20.67 11.71
CA ILE A 18 -2.21 19.47 11.04
C ILE A 18 -3.34 18.76 10.31
N LYS A 19 -3.13 18.50 9.03
CA LYS A 19 -4.09 17.73 8.21
C LYS A 19 -4.14 16.29 8.70
N MET A 20 -5.33 15.74 8.80
CA MET A 20 -5.58 14.34 9.12
C MET A 20 -6.04 13.60 7.88
N ALA A 21 -5.37 12.51 7.49
CA ALA A 21 -5.75 11.67 6.36
C ALA A 21 -5.36 10.20 6.59
N ALA A 22 -6.11 9.28 6.00
CA ALA A 22 -5.79 7.86 6.08
C ALA A 22 -4.72 7.48 5.05
N THR A 23 -3.84 6.53 5.39
CA THR A 23 -2.81 6.07 4.45
C THR A 23 -3.43 5.39 3.21
N ARG A 24 -4.62 4.76 3.33
CA ARG A 24 -5.35 4.23 2.16
C ARG A 24 -5.77 5.32 1.16
N ASP A 25 -6.02 6.55 1.61
CA ASP A 25 -6.36 7.66 0.71
C ASP A 25 -5.14 8.02 -0.16
N GLY A 26 -3.95 8.09 0.44
CA GLY A 26 -2.70 8.27 -0.30
C GLY A 26 -2.39 7.14 -1.28
N PHE A 27 -2.71 5.88 -0.90
CA PHE A 27 -2.63 4.75 -1.82
C PHE A 27 -3.53 4.97 -3.05
N GLY A 28 -4.81 5.32 -2.85
CA GLY A 28 -5.75 5.55 -3.94
C GLY A 28 -5.28 6.65 -4.91
N GLU A 29 -4.81 7.79 -4.38
CA GLU A 29 -4.18 8.85 -5.19
C GLU A 29 -2.97 8.33 -5.98
N GLY A 30 -2.07 7.63 -5.30
CA GLY A 30 -0.86 7.06 -5.90
C GLY A 30 -1.16 6.05 -7.00
N LEU A 31 -2.20 5.23 -6.83
CA LEU A 31 -2.62 4.23 -7.82
C LEU A 31 -3.13 4.90 -9.10
N VAL A 32 -3.98 5.93 -8.99
CA VAL A 32 -4.43 6.71 -10.16
C VAL A 32 -3.24 7.33 -10.88
N MET A 33 -2.33 7.98 -10.15
CA MET A 33 -1.13 8.59 -10.73
C MET A 33 -0.19 7.56 -11.38
N ALA A 34 -0.10 6.36 -10.82
CA ALA A 34 0.68 5.28 -11.42
C ALA A 34 0.06 4.82 -12.75
N GLY A 35 -1.27 4.67 -12.79
CA GLY A 35 -2.01 4.33 -14.02
C GLY A 35 -1.95 5.40 -15.11
N GLU A 36 -1.84 6.68 -14.75
CA GLU A 36 -1.61 7.77 -15.70
C GLU A 36 -0.22 7.71 -16.35
N LYS A 37 0.77 7.28 -15.58
CA LYS A 37 2.17 7.24 -16.02
C LYS A 37 2.56 5.97 -16.77
N ASN A 38 1.81 4.88 -16.56
CA ASN A 38 2.11 3.58 -17.14
C ASN A 38 0.82 2.80 -17.41
N GLU A 39 0.59 2.45 -18.66
CA GLU A 39 -0.60 1.71 -19.12
C GLU A 39 -0.59 0.23 -18.70
N ASP A 40 0.56 -0.31 -18.30
CA ASP A 40 0.66 -1.67 -17.78
C ASP A 40 0.17 -1.79 -16.34
N VAL A 41 -0.04 -0.67 -15.63
CA VAL A 41 -0.65 -0.68 -14.30
C VAL A 41 -2.12 -1.08 -14.42
N VAL A 42 -2.47 -2.16 -13.75
CA VAL A 42 -3.85 -2.67 -13.63
C VAL A 42 -4.21 -2.86 -12.17
N ALA A 43 -5.49 -2.85 -11.83
CA ALA A 43 -5.95 -3.03 -10.46
C ALA A 43 -6.99 -4.13 -10.36
N LEU A 44 -6.95 -4.90 -9.27
CA LEU A 44 -7.93 -5.93 -8.95
C LEU A 44 -8.49 -5.72 -7.55
N SER A 45 -9.77 -6.01 -7.37
CA SER A 45 -10.45 -5.99 -6.08
C SER A 45 -11.24 -7.26 -5.86
N ALA A 46 -11.47 -7.59 -4.60
CA ALA A 46 -12.31 -8.68 -4.14
C ALA A 46 -13.50 -8.09 -3.34
N ASP A 47 -14.40 -7.40 -4.05
CA ASP A 47 -15.62 -6.76 -3.52
C ASP A 47 -15.38 -5.68 -2.44
N LEU A 48 -14.23 -4.98 -2.52
CA LEU A 48 -13.86 -3.92 -1.56
C LEU A 48 -13.33 -2.65 -2.25
N VAL A 49 -13.87 -2.32 -3.42
CA VAL A 49 -13.40 -1.24 -4.31
C VAL A 49 -13.36 0.12 -3.61
N GLU A 50 -14.47 0.51 -2.96
CA GLU A 50 -14.57 1.80 -2.25
C GLU A 50 -13.70 1.81 -1.00
N SER A 51 -13.82 0.77 -0.17
CA SER A 51 -13.13 0.69 1.11
C SER A 51 -11.61 0.73 0.99
N THR A 52 -11.06 0.12 -0.06
CA THR A 52 -9.63 0.10 -0.34
C THR A 52 -9.14 1.30 -1.17
N ARG A 53 -10.04 2.19 -1.60
CA ARG A 53 -9.76 3.38 -2.44
C ARG A 53 -9.33 3.07 -3.88
N VAL A 54 -9.64 1.88 -4.38
CA VAL A 54 -9.40 1.53 -5.79
C VAL A 54 -10.44 2.15 -6.73
N GLU A 55 -11.57 2.62 -6.20
CA GLU A 55 -12.71 3.15 -6.95
C GLU A 55 -12.32 4.23 -7.98
N ALA A 56 -11.47 5.18 -7.60
CA ALA A 56 -11.04 6.24 -8.50
C ALA A 56 -10.25 5.71 -9.71
N PHE A 57 -9.43 4.67 -9.51
CA PHE A 57 -8.75 3.98 -10.59
C PHE A 57 -9.73 3.22 -11.49
N ALA A 58 -10.67 2.48 -10.90
CA ALA A 58 -11.69 1.72 -11.63
C ALA A 58 -12.55 2.64 -12.51
N LYS A 59 -12.97 3.80 -12.00
CA LYS A 59 -13.74 4.81 -12.77
C LYS A 59 -12.92 5.42 -13.91
N LYS A 60 -11.64 5.71 -13.65
CA LYS A 60 -10.78 6.37 -14.65
C LYS A 60 -10.26 5.41 -15.72
N PHE A 61 -10.01 4.16 -15.38
CA PHE A 61 -9.41 3.15 -16.24
C PHE A 61 -10.22 1.85 -16.24
N PRO A 62 -11.50 1.86 -16.69
CA PRO A 62 -12.39 0.71 -16.58
C PRO A 62 -11.86 -0.55 -17.28
N ASN A 63 -11.11 -0.42 -18.38
CA ASN A 63 -10.52 -1.54 -19.12
C ASN A 63 -9.23 -2.09 -18.45
N ARG A 64 -8.81 -1.52 -17.34
CA ARG A 64 -7.61 -1.93 -16.57
C ARG A 64 -7.96 -2.28 -15.12
N PHE A 65 -9.25 -2.38 -14.83
CA PHE A 65 -9.77 -2.77 -13.53
C PHE A 65 -10.54 -4.10 -13.64
N PHE A 66 -10.32 -4.99 -12.67
CA PHE A 66 -10.96 -6.31 -12.60
C PHE A 66 -11.55 -6.53 -11.21
N GLU A 67 -12.87 -6.70 -11.17
CA GLU A 67 -13.55 -7.15 -9.96
C GLU A 67 -13.70 -8.67 -10.03
N VAL A 68 -13.22 -9.36 -8.97
CA VAL A 68 -13.21 -10.83 -8.94
C VAL A 68 -14.18 -11.42 -7.91
N GLY A 69 -14.98 -10.58 -7.26
CA GLY A 69 -15.84 -10.98 -6.14
C GLY A 69 -15.04 -11.33 -4.89
N VAL A 70 -15.70 -11.87 -3.87
CA VAL A 70 -15.06 -12.26 -2.60
C VAL A 70 -14.22 -13.52 -2.79
N ALA A 71 -13.15 -13.41 -3.57
CA ALA A 71 -12.29 -14.52 -4.00
C ALA A 71 -10.81 -14.13 -4.00
N GLU A 72 -10.25 -13.80 -2.83
CA GLU A 72 -8.89 -13.27 -2.69
C GLU A 72 -7.83 -14.25 -3.17
N GLN A 73 -8.04 -15.55 -3.04
CA GLN A 73 -7.13 -16.57 -3.56
C GLN A 73 -7.07 -16.52 -5.09
N ASN A 74 -8.25 -16.43 -5.75
CA ASN A 74 -8.34 -16.25 -7.20
C ASN A 74 -7.73 -14.92 -7.65
N MET A 75 -7.98 -13.83 -6.92
CA MET A 75 -7.37 -12.52 -7.18
C MET A 75 -5.85 -12.60 -7.22
N ALA A 76 -5.22 -13.30 -6.28
CA ALA A 76 -3.77 -13.45 -6.23
C ALA A 76 -3.22 -14.23 -7.42
N THR A 77 -3.89 -15.32 -7.85
CA THR A 77 -3.44 -16.13 -8.98
C THR A 77 -3.66 -15.44 -10.33
N ILE A 78 -4.77 -14.73 -10.51
CA ILE A 78 -4.99 -13.87 -11.69
C ILE A 78 -3.89 -12.80 -11.77
N ALA A 79 -3.62 -12.13 -10.66
CA ALA A 79 -2.57 -11.10 -10.62
C ALA A 79 -1.19 -11.68 -10.92
N ALA A 80 -0.87 -12.89 -10.45
CA ALA A 80 0.38 -13.56 -10.78
C ALA A 80 0.52 -13.78 -12.31
N GLY A 81 -0.54 -14.24 -12.97
CA GLY A 81 -0.59 -14.41 -14.42
C GLY A 81 -0.42 -13.09 -15.17
N LEU A 82 -1.11 -12.04 -14.75
CA LEU A 82 -0.96 -10.69 -15.31
C LEU A 82 0.47 -10.15 -15.14
N GLY A 83 1.07 -10.36 -13.96
CA GLY A 83 2.44 -9.94 -13.68
C GLY A 83 3.48 -10.65 -14.54
N ILE A 84 3.30 -11.94 -14.81
CA ILE A 84 4.15 -12.72 -15.72
C ILE A 84 3.95 -12.28 -17.18
N SER A 85 2.73 -11.85 -17.55
CA SER A 85 2.40 -11.33 -18.88
C SER A 85 2.85 -9.87 -19.11
N GLY A 86 3.63 -9.30 -18.21
CA GLY A 86 4.21 -7.95 -18.36
C GLY A 86 3.39 -6.82 -17.75
N LYS A 87 2.25 -7.10 -17.10
CA LYS A 87 1.47 -6.09 -16.39
C LYS A 87 2.03 -5.81 -14.98
N ILE A 88 1.56 -4.72 -14.40
CA ILE A 88 1.87 -4.31 -13.03
C ILE A 88 0.56 -4.32 -12.21
N PRO A 89 0.09 -5.51 -11.80
CA PRO A 89 -1.17 -5.60 -11.09
C PRO A 89 -1.04 -5.16 -9.63
N PHE A 90 -1.95 -4.30 -9.21
CA PHE A 90 -2.22 -3.97 -7.83
C PHE A 90 -3.45 -4.74 -7.36
N ILE A 91 -3.31 -5.62 -6.39
CA ILE A 91 -4.43 -6.32 -5.75
C ILE A 91 -4.71 -5.68 -4.40
N ALA A 92 -5.97 -5.32 -4.13
CA ALA A 92 -6.34 -4.60 -2.92
C ALA A 92 -7.52 -5.27 -2.21
N SER A 93 -7.31 -5.59 -0.93
CA SER A 93 -8.33 -6.08 -0.01
C SER A 93 -7.94 -5.70 1.42
N TYR A 94 -8.76 -6.04 2.41
CA TYR A 94 -8.34 -5.89 3.80
C TYR A 94 -7.19 -6.85 4.11
N ALA A 95 -6.26 -6.42 4.97
CA ALA A 95 -5.08 -7.20 5.28
C ALA A 95 -5.40 -8.58 5.89
N THR A 96 -6.51 -8.68 6.63
CA THR A 96 -7.00 -9.96 7.15
C THR A 96 -7.43 -10.94 6.05
N PHE A 97 -7.76 -10.46 4.84
CA PHE A 97 -8.14 -11.29 3.69
C PHE A 97 -7.01 -11.42 2.67
N SER A 98 -6.29 -10.32 2.40
CA SER A 98 -5.09 -10.31 1.56
C SER A 98 -4.01 -9.49 2.27
N PRO A 99 -3.00 -10.13 2.89
CA PRO A 99 -2.51 -11.50 2.64
C PRO A 99 -3.12 -12.62 3.50
N GLY A 100 -4.01 -12.35 4.45
CA GLY A 100 -4.42 -13.37 5.43
C GLY A 100 -4.98 -14.66 4.81
N ARG A 101 -6.03 -14.55 3.96
CA ARG A 101 -6.71 -15.70 3.35
C ARG A 101 -5.95 -16.30 2.18
N ASN A 102 -5.27 -15.47 1.39
CA ASN A 102 -4.59 -15.88 0.16
C ASN A 102 -3.05 -16.00 0.30
N TRP A 103 -2.57 -16.17 1.54
CA TRP A 103 -1.14 -16.22 1.84
C TRP A 103 -0.39 -17.30 1.03
N GLU A 104 -0.98 -18.48 0.88
CA GLU A 104 -0.39 -19.58 0.12
C GLU A 104 -0.23 -19.21 -1.36
N GLN A 105 -1.27 -18.65 -1.98
CA GLN A 105 -1.23 -18.23 -3.39
C GLN A 105 -0.21 -17.11 -3.60
N ILE A 106 -0.11 -16.16 -2.66
CA ILE A 106 0.95 -15.14 -2.72
C ILE A 106 2.33 -15.80 -2.65
N ARG A 107 2.52 -16.77 -1.75
CA ARG A 107 3.78 -17.47 -1.58
C ARG A 107 4.19 -18.23 -2.84
N THR A 108 3.31 -19.05 -3.40
CA THR A 108 3.65 -19.99 -4.47
C THR A 108 3.57 -19.38 -5.86
N THR A 109 2.57 -18.54 -6.13
CA THR A 109 2.36 -17.98 -7.48
C THR A 109 3.02 -16.61 -7.69
N ILE A 110 3.15 -15.81 -6.64
CA ILE A 110 3.71 -14.45 -6.73
C ILE A 110 5.16 -14.42 -6.26
N SER A 111 5.40 -14.77 -4.99
CA SER A 111 6.70 -14.59 -4.36
C SER A 111 7.75 -15.56 -4.94
N TYR A 112 7.44 -16.85 -5.02
CA TYR A 112 8.33 -17.86 -5.56
C TYR A 112 8.73 -17.58 -7.02
N ASN A 113 7.77 -17.14 -7.84
CA ASN A 113 8.01 -16.80 -9.25
C ASN A 113 8.57 -15.38 -9.45
N ASN A 114 8.79 -14.61 -8.39
CA ASN A 114 9.18 -13.20 -8.47
C ASN A 114 8.28 -12.39 -9.41
N SER A 115 6.97 -12.69 -9.40
CA SER A 115 5.97 -12.03 -10.25
C SER A 115 5.80 -10.57 -9.84
N ASN A 116 5.59 -9.68 -10.82
CA ASN A 116 5.57 -8.23 -10.62
C ASN A 116 4.24 -7.72 -10.01
N VAL A 117 3.79 -8.30 -8.91
CA VAL A 117 2.51 -8.00 -8.25
C VAL A 117 2.69 -7.08 -7.04
N LYS A 118 1.77 -6.13 -6.89
CA LYS A 118 1.69 -5.21 -5.74
C LYS A 118 0.49 -5.61 -4.89
N ILE A 119 0.75 -6.10 -3.70
CA ILE A 119 -0.26 -6.58 -2.76
C ILE A 119 -0.54 -5.47 -1.76
N VAL A 120 -1.78 -4.98 -1.72
CA VAL A 120 -2.18 -3.90 -0.83
C VAL A 120 -3.07 -4.46 0.27
N GLY A 121 -2.52 -4.55 1.48
CA GLY A 121 -3.26 -4.90 2.69
C GLY A 121 -3.83 -3.63 3.32
N ALA A 122 -5.10 -3.36 3.04
CA ALA A 122 -5.82 -2.23 3.63
C ALA A 122 -6.41 -2.58 4.99
N HIS A 123 -6.81 -1.57 5.76
CA HIS A 123 -7.41 -1.73 7.10
C HIS A 123 -6.55 -2.56 8.07
N ALA A 124 -5.23 -2.52 7.88
CA ALA A 124 -4.29 -3.31 8.67
C ALA A 124 -4.16 -2.79 10.11
N GLY A 125 -3.85 -3.71 11.03
CA GLY A 125 -3.61 -3.40 12.44
C GLY A 125 -4.86 -3.32 13.30
N VAL A 126 -4.69 -2.81 14.51
CA VAL A 126 -5.77 -2.75 15.53
C VAL A 126 -6.78 -1.61 15.27
N SER A 127 -6.43 -0.63 14.43
CA SER A 127 -7.26 0.55 14.14
C SER A 127 -8.22 0.34 12.97
N VAL A 128 -8.68 -0.90 12.74
CA VAL A 128 -9.65 -1.23 11.69
C VAL A 128 -11.02 -0.57 11.91
N GLY A 129 -11.33 -0.21 13.16
CA GLY A 129 -12.57 0.46 13.55
C GLY A 129 -13.75 -0.51 13.79
N PRO A 130 -14.97 -0.19 13.28
CA PRO A 130 -16.20 -0.90 13.64
C PRO A 130 -16.22 -2.39 13.30
N ASP A 131 -15.40 -2.83 12.34
CA ASP A 131 -15.33 -4.24 11.94
C ASP A 131 -14.80 -5.16 13.07
N GLY A 132 -14.09 -4.59 14.04
CA GLY A 132 -13.69 -5.24 15.28
C GLY A 132 -12.58 -6.27 15.14
N ALA A 133 -12.42 -7.10 16.15
CA ALA A 133 -11.28 -8.00 16.33
C ALA A 133 -11.06 -8.99 15.17
N THR A 134 -12.13 -9.44 14.51
CA THR A 134 -12.04 -10.38 13.38
C THR A 134 -11.36 -9.78 12.14
N HIS A 135 -11.21 -8.46 12.08
CA HIS A 135 -10.62 -7.74 10.97
C HIS A 135 -9.29 -7.06 11.32
N GLN A 136 -8.83 -7.21 12.57
CA GLN A 136 -7.55 -6.66 13.05
C GLN A 136 -6.38 -7.53 12.60
N ALA A 137 -5.85 -7.28 11.39
CA ALA A 137 -4.66 -7.97 10.89
C ALA A 137 -3.41 -7.43 11.60
N ILE A 138 -2.86 -8.20 12.54
CA ILE A 138 -1.66 -7.83 13.31
C ILE A 138 -0.41 -8.64 12.90
N GLU A 139 -0.60 -9.70 12.12
CA GLU A 139 0.42 -10.66 11.66
C GLU A 139 0.92 -10.40 10.23
N ASP A 140 0.28 -9.49 9.49
CA ASP A 140 0.49 -9.24 8.08
C ASP A 140 1.95 -8.91 7.72
N ILE A 141 2.62 -8.04 8.48
CA ILE A 141 4.03 -7.72 8.27
C ILE A 141 4.91 -8.96 8.46
N ALA A 142 4.68 -9.74 9.51
CA ALA A 142 5.48 -10.92 9.81
C ALA A 142 5.34 -11.97 8.71
N THR A 143 4.10 -12.26 8.29
CA THR A 143 3.81 -13.26 7.26
C THR A 143 4.31 -12.85 5.87
N MET A 144 4.36 -11.56 5.56
CA MET A 144 4.89 -11.07 4.29
C MET A 144 6.41 -10.96 4.29
N ARG A 145 7.03 -10.56 5.41
CA ARG A 145 8.50 -10.44 5.50
C ARG A 145 9.25 -11.77 5.33
N VAL A 146 8.63 -12.88 5.67
CA VAL A 146 9.27 -14.21 5.61
C VAL A 146 9.37 -14.74 4.18
N MET A 147 8.61 -14.17 3.25
CA MET A 147 8.62 -14.63 1.85
C MET A 147 9.84 -14.14 1.08
N ALA A 148 10.42 -15.03 0.26
CA ALA A 148 11.49 -14.67 -0.66
C ALA A 148 11.02 -13.58 -1.65
N ASN A 149 11.93 -12.71 -2.08
CA ASN A 149 11.69 -11.61 -3.03
C ASN A 149 10.71 -10.52 -2.57
N MET A 150 9.97 -10.73 -1.48
CA MET A 150 8.95 -9.79 -1.00
C MET A 150 9.58 -8.54 -0.40
N LYS A 151 9.14 -7.39 -0.89
CA LYS A 151 9.46 -6.08 -0.34
C LYS A 151 8.25 -5.57 0.45
N VAL A 152 8.45 -5.16 1.69
CA VAL A 152 7.36 -4.69 2.58
C VAL A 152 7.52 -3.19 2.79
N LEU A 153 6.48 -2.44 2.43
CA LEU A 153 6.39 -0.99 2.60
C LEU A 153 5.25 -0.67 3.60
N VAL A 154 5.59 0.08 4.64
CA VAL A 154 4.66 0.49 5.69
C VAL A 154 4.73 2.02 5.82
N PRO A 155 4.02 2.77 4.96
CA PRO A 155 4.07 4.23 4.99
C PRO A 155 3.44 4.79 6.25
N ALA A 156 4.01 5.85 6.78
CA ALA A 156 3.63 6.44 8.04
C ALA A 156 2.42 7.40 7.93
N ASP A 157 2.24 8.06 6.79
CA ASP A 157 1.10 8.94 6.51
C ASP A 157 0.61 8.83 5.05
N SER A 158 -0.40 9.62 4.70
CA SER A 158 -1.02 9.57 3.37
C SER A 158 -0.09 10.02 2.24
N ILE A 159 0.78 11.01 2.47
CA ILE A 159 1.74 11.48 1.45
C ILE A 159 2.81 10.41 1.21
N GLU A 160 3.31 9.81 2.28
CA GLU A 160 4.26 8.71 2.16
C GLU A 160 3.61 7.49 1.48
N ALA A 161 2.32 7.19 1.77
CA ALA A 161 1.58 6.12 1.11
C ALA A 161 1.46 6.34 -0.40
N LYS A 162 1.20 7.57 -0.84
CA LYS A 162 1.22 7.96 -2.26
C LYS A 162 2.58 7.70 -2.90
N LYS A 163 3.66 8.15 -2.24
CA LYS A 163 5.04 7.92 -2.72
C LYS A 163 5.40 6.44 -2.76
N ALA A 164 5.03 5.69 -1.73
CA ALA A 164 5.26 4.24 -1.65
C ALA A 164 4.54 3.50 -2.79
N THR A 165 3.31 3.90 -3.12
CA THR A 165 2.54 3.34 -4.24
C THR A 165 3.24 3.59 -5.58
N LEU A 166 3.68 4.82 -5.82
CA LEU A 166 4.43 5.19 -7.03
C LEU A 166 5.78 4.46 -7.12
N ALA A 167 6.46 4.29 -6.00
CA ALA A 167 7.70 3.54 -5.92
C ALA A 167 7.47 2.04 -6.16
N ALA A 168 6.40 1.47 -5.59
CA ALA A 168 6.01 0.09 -5.82
C ALA A 168 5.75 -0.19 -7.31
N ALA A 169 5.04 0.71 -8.01
CA ALA A 169 4.79 0.58 -9.46
C ALA A 169 6.08 0.51 -10.30
N LYS A 170 7.16 1.14 -9.84
CA LYS A 170 8.48 1.14 -10.51
C LYS A 170 9.40 0.01 -10.06
N THR A 171 9.07 -0.65 -8.98
CA THR A 171 9.91 -1.71 -8.40
C THR A 171 9.52 -3.05 -8.98
N TRP A 172 10.45 -3.75 -9.62
CA TRP A 172 10.20 -5.10 -10.12
C TRP A 172 9.99 -6.10 -8.98
N GLY A 173 9.10 -7.06 -9.20
CA GLY A 173 8.80 -8.16 -8.29
C GLY A 173 7.72 -7.83 -7.26
N PRO A 174 7.49 -8.74 -6.31
CA PRO A 174 6.42 -8.60 -5.33
C PRO A 174 6.71 -7.49 -4.33
N VAL A 175 5.69 -6.67 -4.09
CA VAL A 175 5.70 -5.62 -3.06
C VAL A 175 4.43 -5.74 -2.24
N TYR A 176 4.55 -5.79 -0.93
CA TYR A 176 3.45 -5.63 0.00
C TYR A 176 3.40 -4.19 0.50
N LEU A 177 2.27 -3.54 0.32
CA LEU A 177 2.00 -2.17 0.79
C LEU A 177 0.92 -2.22 1.88
N ARG A 178 1.29 -1.86 3.10
CA ARG A 178 0.39 -1.86 4.25
C ARG A 178 -0.24 -0.49 4.44
N VAL A 179 -1.58 -0.41 4.43
CA VAL A 179 -2.29 0.86 4.65
C VAL A 179 -3.41 0.72 5.69
N GLY A 180 -3.60 1.79 6.47
CA GLY A 180 -4.60 1.87 7.53
C GLY A 180 -5.88 2.55 7.07
N ARG A 181 -6.96 2.32 7.82
CA ARG A 181 -8.28 2.92 7.65
C ARG A 181 -8.39 4.27 8.35
N GLU A 182 -7.91 4.34 9.59
CA GLU A 182 -8.04 5.52 10.42
C GLU A 182 -7.16 6.68 9.92
N LYS A 183 -7.65 7.89 10.13
CA LYS A 183 -6.91 9.09 9.80
C LYS A 183 -5.78 9.30 10.81
N SER A 184 -4.60 9.61 10.32
CA SER A 184 -3.42 9.97 11.11
C SER A 184 -2.91 11.35 10.70
N PRO A 185 -2.12 12.02 11.55
CA PRO A 185 -1.48 13.27 11.19
C PRO A 185 -0.63 13.12 9.93
N VAL A 186 -0.76 14.06 8.98
CA VAL A 186 0.07 14.12 7.77
C VAL A 186 1.29 14.99 8.08
N PHE A 187 2.36 14.36 8.54
CA PHE A 187 3.57 15.05 8.97
C PHE A 187 4.67 15.10 7.91
N THR A 188 4.59 14.26 6.87
CA THR A 188 5.45 14.39 5.70
C THR A 188 4.91 15.41 4.70
N THR A 189 5.75 15.83 3.75
CA THR A 189 5.39 16.73 2.65
C THR A 189 5.76 16.10 1.31
N GLU A 190 5.36 16.72 0.20
CA GLU A 190 5.80 16.29 -1.13
C GLU A 190 7.34 16.35 -1.27
N ALA A 191 7.98 17.25 -0.55
CA ALA A 191 9.44 17.41 -0.55
C ALA A 191 10.17 16.46 0.40
N THR A 192 9.46 15.78 1.32
CA THR A 192 10.07 14.77 2.20
C THR A 192 10.66 13.64 1.36
N PRO A 193 11.95 13.27 1.51
CA PRO A 193 12.52 12.15 0.78
C PRO A 193 11.78 10.84 1.04
N PHE A 194 11.68 9.99 0.02
CA PHE A 194 11.18 8.62 0.15
C PHE A 194 11.91 7.71 -0.85
N VAL A 195 12.71 6.80 -0.32
CA VAL A 195 13.44 5.80 -1.12
C VAL A 195 13.23 4.43 -0.47
N PRO A 196 12.59 3.46 -1.13
CA PRO A 196 12.42 2.12 -0.58
C PRO A 196 13.76 1.51 -0.15
N GLY A 197 13.79 0.94 1.06
CA GLY A 197 14.99 0.34 1.64
C GLY A 197 15.97 1.32 2.29
N ARG A 198 15.68 2.62 2.29
CA ARG A 198 16.46 3.63 2.98
C ARG A 198 15.65 4.24 4.15
N ALA A 199 16.23 4.24 5.34
CA ALA A 199 15.63 4.91 6.48
C ALA A 199 15.86 6.43 6.40
N GLU A 200 14.80 7.20 6.70
CA GLU A 200 14.88 8.65 6.85
C GLU A 200 15.01 9.02 8.33
N ILE A 201 15.98 9.85 8.64
CA ILE A 201 16.22 10.33 10.01
C ILE A 201 15.35 11.57 10.21
N LEU A 202 14.26 11.42 10.99
CA LEU A 202 13.31 12.50 11.24
C LEU A 202 13.74 13.38 12.43
N TRP A 203 14.51 12.83 13.35
CA TRP A 203 14.92 13.50 14.59
C TRP A 203 16.42 13.37 14.83
N LEU A 204 17.08 14.49 15.04
CA LEU A 204 18.50 14.53 15.39
C LEU A 204 18.67 14.66 16.91
N PRO A 205 19.69 14.02 17.52
CA PRO A 205 20.03 14.28 18.91
C PRO A 205 20.38 15.76 19.08
N LYS A 206 20.14 16.30 20.28
CA LYS A 206 20.72 17.59 20.64
C LYS A 206 22.21 17.35 20.80
N THR A 207 23.02 17.98 19.97
CA THR A 207 24.46 18.09 20.26
C THR A 207 24.59 18.96 21.49
N GLY A 208 25.11 18.39 22.59
CA GLY A 208 25.44 19.10 23.79
C GLY A 208 26.58 20.09 23.53
#